data_fd800b41786d3b9a57b2dd9bfe15a4e1
#
_entry.id   fd800b41786d3b9a57b2dd9bfe15a4e1
#
_cell.length_a   1.000
_cell.length_b   1.000
_cell.length_c   1.000
_cell.angle_alpha   90.00
_cell.angle_beta   90.00
_cell.angle_gamma   90.00
#
_symmetry.space_group_name_H-M   'P 1'
#
loop_
_entity.id
_entity.type
_entity.pdbx_description
1 polymer ?
#
loop_
_entity_poly.entity_id
_entity_poly.type
_entity_poly.pdbx_seq_one_letter_code
_entity_poly.pdbx_strand_id
1 'polypeptide(L)'
;MQAHWIYRFISPKLFVLNVSVLLLGLSCLLPATSQAEMSDDGWAQMRQLAQLAEYIAVDYVEAVRDGQVVNDGEYQEMLEFSQLIVTNISEIQDKSADTGDLTGQAKALQEAIQNKQAIETIRQMSGSLRGTLLALMPQSSLPDHLLSKATVKGLYESQCASCHGAAGGGDGVMAEQLEPAPTDFTSKERALNRSLLGLYDAISNGIDDTAMPAFTQLTEEERWSLAFHVGGLAFQSGSEVTGEAPSVTL
;
A
#
# COMPACT_ATOMS: atom_id res chain seq x y z
N MET A 1 -13.47 -100.59 -10.08
CA MET A 1 -12.50 -100.88 -8.98
C MET A 1 -11.95 -99.57 -8.45
N GLN A 2 -12.40 -99.23 -7.31
CA GLN A 2 -11.65 -98.91 -6.08
C GLN A 2 -10.43 -97.98 -6.32
N ALA A 3 -10.12 -96.99 -5.58
CA ALA A 3 -10.52 -96.53 -4.25
C ALA A 3 -9.76 -95.23 -3.88
N HIS A 4 -10.29 -94.67 -2.86
CA HIS A 4 -9.62 -93.92 -1.76
C HIS A 4 -8.99 -92.55 -2.01
N TRP A 5 -9.66 -91.50 -1.46
CA TRP A 5 -9.46 -90.78 -0.20
C TRP A 5 -8.06 -90.25 -0.01
N ILE A 6 -7.98 -88.89 0.11
CA ILE A 6 -7.50 -88.25 1.34
C ILE A 6 -7.97 -86.77 1.35
N TYR A 7 -8.84 -86.41 2.28
CA TYR A 7 -9.07 -85.08 2.77
C TYR A 7 -7.84 -84.59 3.49
N ARG A 8 -7.41 -83.40 3.17
CA ARG A 8 -6.48 -82.75 4.03
C ARG A 8 -6.95 -81.33 4.28
N PHE A 9 -7.32 -81.06 5.55
CA PHE A 9 -7.67 -79.78 6.17
C PHE A 9 -6.72 -78.66 5.77
N ILE A 10 -7.22 -77.59 5.23
CA ILE A 10 -6.55 -76.30 5.16
C ILE A 10 -7.35 -75.33 6.02
N SER A 11 -6.71 -74.91 7.10
CA SER A 11 -7.19 -74.06 8.18
C SER A 11 -7.64 -72.67 7.69
N PRO A 12 -8.73 -72.07 8.19
CA PRO A 12 -9.26 -70.79 7.72
C PRO A 12 -8.63 -69.60 8.43
N LYS A 13 -7.29 -69.57 8.57
CA LYS A 13 -6.61 -68.48 9.31
C LYS A 13 -5.69 -67.60 8.46
N LEU A 14 -5.70 -67.69 7.13
CA LEU A 14 -4.80 -66.92 6.29
C LEU A 14 -5.49 -66.03 5.25
N PHE A 15 -6.75 -65.67 5.44
CA PHE A 15 -7.48 -64.85 4.48
C PHE A 15 -7.92 -63.48 5.02
N VAL A 16 -7.46 -63.07 6.20
CA VAL A 16 -7.84 -61.79 6.81
C VAL A 16 -6.71 -60.75 6.77
N LEU A 17 -5.50 -61.09 6.26
CA LEU A 17 -4.35 -60.19 6.34
C LEU A 17 -4.00 -59.40 5.06
N ASN A 18 -4.77 -59.55 3.99
CA ASN A 18 -4.43 -58.92 2.71
C ASN A 18 -5.43 -57.86 2.21
N VAL A 19 -6.48 -57.52 2.97
CA VAL A 19 -7.42 -56.46 2.55
C VAL A 19 -7.13 -55.12 3.24
N SER A 20 -6.31 -55.10 4.33
CA SER A 20 -6.02 -53.86 5.09
C SER A 20 -4.83 -53.08 4.54
N VAL A 21 -4.06 -53.57 3.59
CA VAL A 21 -2.88 -52.85 3.05
C VAL A 21 -3.22 -52.10 1.75
N LEU A 22 -4.35 -52.38 1.11
CA LEU A 22 -4.73 -51.74 -0.17
C LEU A 22 -5.58 -50.47 -0.03
N LEU A 23 -5.91 -50.01 1.22
CA LEU A 23 -6.68 -48.81 1.48
C LEU A 23 -5.86 -47.63 2.04
N LEU A 24 -4.56 -47.80 2.21
CA LEU A 24 -3.65 -46.74 2.73
C LEU A 24 -2.81 -46.08 1.63
N GLY A 25 -2.99 -46.45 0.37
CA GLY A 25 -2.19 -45.91 -0.75
C GLY A 25 -2.88 -44.90 -1.65
N LEU A 26 -4.13 -44.44 -1.32
CA LEU A 26 -4.88 -43.53 -2.19
C LEU A 26 -5.26 -42.20 -1.46
N SER A 27 -4.54 -41.86 -0.42
CA SER A 27 -4.66 -40.56 0.24
C SER A 27 -3.38 -39.76 0.05
N CYS A 28 -3.31 -38.92 -0.96
CA CYS A 28 -2.49 -37.72 -1.10
C CYS A 28 -1.98 -37.53 -2.52
N LEU A 29 -2.90 -37.30 -3.45
CA LEU A 29 -2.60 -36.58 -4.69
C LEU A 29 -3.77 -35.63 -4.95
N LEU A 30 -4.10 -34.79 -3.94
CA LEU A 30 -4.71 -33.51 -4.22
C LEU A 30 -3.53 -32.64 -4.69
N PRO A 31 -3.57 -32.07 -5.91
CA PRO A 31 -2.63 -31.03 -6.24
C PRO A 31 -2.85 -29.94 -5.17
N ALA A 32 -1.85 -29.67 -4.36
CA ALA A 32 -1.77 -28.40 -3.66
C ALA A 32 -1.83 -27.36 -4.78
N THR A 33 -2.97 -26.71 -4.93
CA THR A 33 -3.03 -25.45 -5.66
C THR A 33 -2.15 -24.50 -4.88
N SER A 34 -0.90 -24.41 -5.27
CA SER A 34 -0.03 -23.33 -4.82
C SER A 34 -0.71 -22.08 -5.37
N GLN A 35 -1.47 -21.39 -4.52
CA GLN A 35 -1.73 -19.98 -4.73
C GLN A 35 -0.34 -19.37 -4.78
N ALA A 36 0.03 -18.85 -5.93
CA ALA A 36 1.27 -18.10 -6.04
C ALA A 36 1.11 -16.89 -5.12
N GLU A 37 1.75 -16.97 -3.95
CA GLU A 37 1.84 -15.80 -3.06
C GLU A 37 2.56 -14.71 -3.83
N MET A 38 2.02 -13.50 -3.76
CA MET A 38 2.64 -12.33 -4.37
C MET A 38 4.04 -12.15 -3.77
N SER A 39 5.03 -11.85 -4.60
CA SER A 39 6.39 -11.57 -4.14
C SER A 39 6.45 -10.25 -3.36
N ASP A 40 7.51 -10.06 -2.60
CA ASP A 40 7.76 -8.79 -1.88
C ASP A 40 7.79 -7.59 -2.85
N ASP A 41 8.34 -7.77 -4.06
CA ASP A 41 8.31 -6.75 -5.11
C ASP A 41 6.88 -6.44 -5.56
N GLY A 42 6.01 -7.45 -5.66
CA GLY A 42 4.60 -7.26 -5.99
C GLY A 42 3.85 -6.47 -4.93
N TRP A 43 4.14 -6.72 -3.65
CA TRP A 43 3.58 -5.94 -2.55
C TRP A 43 4.11 -4.50 -2.53
N ALA A 44 5.38 -4.29 -2.84
CA ALA A 44 5.95 -2.95 -2.98
C ALA A 44 5.27 -2.17 -4.11
N GLN A 45 5.05 -2.81 -5.26
CA GLN A 45 4.33 -2.22 -6.39
C GLN A 45 2.88 -1.84 -6.02
N MET A 46 2.16 -2.72 -5.30
CA MET A 46 0.80 -2.40 -4.84
C MET A 46 0.75 -1.21 -3.86
N ARG A 47 1.72 -1.10 -2.95
CA ARG A 47 1.84 0.07 -2.05
C ARG A 47 2.04 1.35 -2.85
N GLN A 48 2.91 1.32 -3.84
CA GLN A 48 3.15 2.47 -4.73
C GLN A 48 1.89 2.89 -5.48
N LEU A 49 1.10 1.94 -6.02
CA LEU A 49 -0.17 2.25 -6.67
C LEU A 49 -1.20 2.87 -5.70
N ALA A 50 -1.24 2.38 -4.46
CA ALA A 50 -2.09 2.99 -3.43
C ALA A 50 -1.65 4.41 -3.08
N GLN A 51 -0.36 4.69 -3.10
CA GLN A 51 0.22 6.01 -2.89
C GLN A 51 -0.10 6.96 -4.06
N LEU A 52 0.03 6.51 -5.31
CA LEU A 52 -0.34 7.32 -6.49
C LEU A 52 -1.84 7.66 -6.48
N ALA A 53 -2.71 6.71 -6.11
CA ALA A 53 -4.14 6.98 -5.96
C ALA A 53 -4.42 8.02 -4.87
N GLU A 54 -3.69 8.00 -3.75
CA GLU A 54 -3.79 9.03 -2.71
C GLU A 54 -3.28 10.38 -3.22
N TYR A 55 -2.19 10.40 -3.98
CA TYR A 55 -1.63 11.62 -4.57
C TYR A 55 -2.66 12.31 -5.47
N ILE A 56 -3.27 11.55 -6.40
CA ILE A 56 -4.35 12.06 -7.26
C ILE A 56 -5.49 12.66 -6.42
N ALA A 57 -5.92 11.99 -5.35
CA ALA A 57 -7.01 12.48 -4.50
C ALA A 57 -6.70 13.83 -3.83
N VAL A 58 -5.43 14.08 -3.50
CA VAL A 58 -4.99 15.30 -2.81
C VAL A 58 -4.74 16.43 -3.79
N ASP A 59 -4.03 16.17 -4.88
CA ASP A 59 -3.43 17.20 -5.71
C ASP A 59 -4.28 17.58 -6.94
N TYR A 60 -5.30 16.77 -7.28
CA TYR A 60 -6.20 17.08 -8.42
C TYR A 60 -6.85 18.47 -8.35
N VAL A 61 -7.08 19.02 -7.17
CA VAL A 61 -7.65 20.36 -6.98
C VAL A 61 -6.72 21.48 -7.50
N GLU A 62 -5.41 21.22 -7.53
CA GLU A 62 -4.42 22.16 -8.08
C GLU A 62 -4.37 22.08 -9.62
N ALA A 63 -4.79 20.96 -10.19
CA ALA A 63 -4.84 20.73 -11.62
C ALA A 63 -6.14 21.20 -12.27
N VAL A 64 -7.31 20.92 -11.62
CA VAL A 64 -8.64 21.12 -12.20
C VAL A 64 -9.58 21.77 -11.18
N ARG A 65 -10.28 22.85 -11.61
CA ARG A 65 -11.37 23.51 -10.85
C ARG A 65 -12.55 23.74 -11.77
N ASP A 66 -13.75 23.43 -11.31
CA ASP A 66 -15.00 23.63 -12.05
C ASP A 66 -14.97 23.06 -13.49
N GLY A 67 -14.32 21.89 -13.66
CA GLY A 67 -14.17 21.23 -14.96
C GLY A 67 -13.17 21.90 -15.92
N GLN A 68 -12.39 22.87 -15.44
CA GLN A 68 -11.38 23.59 -16.22
C GLN A 68 -9.97 23.26 -15.68
N VAL A 69 -9.02 23.04 -16.59
CA VAL A 69 -7.61 22.93 -16.21
C VAL A 69 -7.13 24.31 -15.75
N VAL A 70 -6.61 24.40 -14.54
CA VAL A 70 -6.06 25.64 -13.94
C VAL A 70 -4.55 25.61 -13.87
N ASN A 71 -3.94 24.42 -13.92
CA ASN A 71 -2.51 24.21 -14.03
C ASN A 71 -2.24 23.03 -14.97
N ASP A 72 -1.62 23.34 -16.12
CA ASP A 72 -1.36 22.33 -17.17
C ASP A 72 -0.34 21.27 -16.70
N GLY A 73 0.69 21.67 -15.93
CA GLY A 73 1.70 20.76 -15.39
C GLY A 73 1.08 19.73 -14.44
N GLU A 74 0.36 20.20 -13.43
CA GLU A 74 -0.35 19.33 -12.47
C GLU A 74 -1.38 18.43 -13.18
N TYR A 75 -2.09 18.94 -14.19
CA TYR A 75 -3.04 18.14 -14.93
C TYR A 75 -2.35 17.02 -15.73
N GLN A 76 -1.20 17.31 -16.32
CA GLN A 76 -0.41 16.31 -17.03
C GLN A 76 0.05 15.21 -16.07
N GLU A 77 0.52 15.54 -14.86
CA GLU A 77 0.87 14.58 -13.83
C GLU A 77 -0.31 13.69 -13.44
N MET A 78 -1.52 14.26 -13.26
CA MET A 78 -2.71 13.45 -12.96
C MET A 78 -3.01 12.43 -14.06
N LEU A 79 -2.82 12.81 -15.33
CA LEU A 79 -2.97 11.90 -16.46
C LEU A 79 -1.92 10.80 -16.45
N GLU A 80 -0.65 11.14 -16.20
CA GLU A 80 0.46 10.19 -16.14
C GLU A 80 0.31 9.20 -15.00
N PHE A 81 0.01 9.67 -13.78
CA PHE A 81 -0.21 8.81 -12.62
C PHE A 81 -1.40 7.87 -12.82
N SER A 82 -2.51 8.36 -13.38
CA SER A 82 -3.65 7.50 -13.66
C SER A 82 -3.35 6.44 -14.72
N GLN A 83 -2.56 6.78 -15.75
CA GLN A 83 -2.09 5.83 -16.76
C GLN A 83 -1.16 4.78 -16.14
N LEU A 84 -0.23 5.19 -15.28
CA LEU A 84 0.70 4.31 -14.59
C LEU A 84 -0.06 3.30 -13.70
N ILE A 85 -1.07 3.77 -12.97
CA ILE A 85 -1.96 2.92 -12.17
C ILE A 85 -2.63 1.86 -13.04
N VAL A 86 -3.24 2.24 -14.17
CA VAL A 86 -3.92 1.30 -15.08
C VAL A 86 -2.94 0.25 -15.61
N THR A 87 -1.76 0.67 -16.04
CA THR A 87 -0.74 -0.21 -16.62
C THR A 87 -0.27 -1.24 -15.60
N ASN A 88 0.15 -0.78 -14.43
CA ASN A 88 0.72 -1.66 -13.40
C ASN A 88 -0.33 -2.60 -12.79
N ILE A 89 -1.58 -2.14 -12.59
CA ILE A 89 -2.68 -3.03 -12.13
C ILE A 89 -2.92 -4.14 -13.15
N SER A 90 -2.90 -3.84 -14.44
CA SER A 90 -3.08 -4.86 -15.49
C SER A 90 -1.98 -5.91 -15.44
N GLU A 91 -0.73 -5.51 -15.22
CA GLU A 91 0.42 -6.42 -15.07
C GLU A 91 0.34 -7.30 -13.80
N ILE A 92 -0.15 -6.74 -12.70
CA ILE A 92 -0.35 -7.49 -11.44
C ILE A 92 -1.46 -8.52 -11.63
N GLN A 93 -2.57 -8.17 -12.27
CA GLN A 93 -3.70 -9.07 -12.50
C GLN A 93 -3.36 -10.24 -13.42
N ASP A 94 -2.52 -10.04 -14.41
CA ASP A 94 -2.03 -11.11 -15.28
C ASP A 94 -1.24 -12.19 -14.51
N LYS A 95 -0.71 -11.84 -13.35
CA LYS A 95 0.11 -12.70 -12.48
C LYS A 95 -0.64 -13.29 -11.27
N SER A 96 -1.79 -12.72 -10.90
CA SER A 96 -2.53 -13.08 -9.68
C SER A 96 -4.04 -13.12 -9.93
N ALA A 97 -4.67 -14.27 -9.63
CA ALA A 97 -6.07 -14.53 -9.97
C ALA A 97 -7.13 -13.88 -9.08
N ASP A 98 -6.76 -13.25 -7.94
CA ASP A 98 -7.72 -12.79 -6.91
C ASP A 98 -7.52 -11.31 -6.53
N THR A 99 -7.52 -10.44 -7.52
CA THR A 99 -7.37 -8.99 -7.32
C THR A 99 -8.67 -8.20 -7.45
N GLY A 100 -9.83 -8.88 -7.55
CA GLY A 100 -11.12 -8.21 -7.72
C GLY A 100 -11.18 -7.36 -9.01
N ASP A 101 -12.00 -6.30 -9.01
CA ASP A 101 -12.15 -5.39 -10.16
C ASP A 101 -11.22 -4.16 -10.06
N LEU A 102 -9.94 -4.36 -9.74
CA LEU A 102 -8.97 -3.26 -9.68
C LEU A 102 -8.81 -2.56 -11.04
N THR A 103 -8.76 -3.33 -12.13
CA THR A 103 -8.60 -2.76 -13.48
C THR A 103 -9.79 -1.90 -13.86
N GLY A 104 -11.02 -2.31 -13.53
CA GLY A 104 -12.21 -1.51 -13.76
C GLY A 104 -12.19 -0.20 -12.97
N GLN A 105 -11.82 -0.27 -11.69
CA GLN A 105 -11.69 0.93 -10.84
C GLN A 105 -10.61 1.90 -11.37
N ALA A 106 -9.44 1.38 -11.75
CA ALA A 106 -8.34 2.18 -12.28
C ALA A 106 -8.71 2.89 -13.58
N LYS A 107 -9.32 2.17 -14.53
CA LYS A 107 -9.80 2.76 -15.80
C LYS A 107 -10.89 3.80 -15.58
N ALA A 108 -11.83 3.55 -14.68
CA ALA A 108 -12.87 4.50 -14.34
C ALA A 108 -12.31 5.80 -13.73
N LEU A 109 -11.29 5.69 -12.85
CA LEU A 109 -10.58 6.86 -12.31
C LEU A 109 -9.87 7.63 -13.42
N GLN A 110 -9.14 6.95 -14.30
CA GLN A 110 -8.46 7.58 -15.43
C GLN A 110 -9.44 8.32 -16.34
N GLU A 111 -10.57 7.71 -16.69
CA GLU A 111 -11.62 8.32 -17.49
C GLU A 111 -12.22 9.55 -16.80
N ALA A 112 -12.43 9.49 -15.48
CA ALA A 112 -12.93 10.62 -14.70
C ALA A 112 -11.96 11.81 -14.72
N ILE A 113 -10.65 11.57 -14.63
CA ILE A 113 -9.61 12.60 -14.74
C ILE A 113 -9.58 13.21 -16.14
N GLN A 114 -9.60 12.38 -17.19
CA GLN A 114 -9.63 12.84 -18.59
C GLN A 114 -10.86 13.72 -18.87
N ASN A 115 -11.99 13.38 -18.27
CA ASN A 115 -13.24 14.14 -18.37
C ASN A 115 -13.34 15.32 -17.40
N LYS A 116 -12.28 15.61 -16.63
CA LYS A 116 -12.19 16.72 -15.67
C LYS A 116 -13.37 16.77 -14.70
N GLN A 117 -13.73 15.60 -14.16
CA GLN A 117 -14.83 15.48 -13.21
C GLN A 117 -14.55 16.25 -11.91
N ALA A 118 -15.60 16.50 -11.13
CA ALA A 118 -15.49 17.23 -9.87
C ALA A 118 -14.52 16.55 -8.89
N ILE A 119 -13.81 17.34 -8.09
CA ILE A 119 -12.82 16.86 -7.13
C ILE A 119 -13.37 15.80 -6.17
N GLU A 120 -14.61 15.94 -5.72
CA GLU A 120 -15.25 14.97 -4.82
C GLU A 120 -15.40 13.60 -5.48
N THR A 121 -15.70 13.56 -6.79
CA THR A 121 -15.77 12.31 -7.56
C THR A 121 -14.37 11.66 -7.64
N ILE A 122 -13.36 12.45 -7.96
CA ILE A 122 -11.97 11.97 -8.03
C ILE A 122 -11.50 11.46 -6.67
N ARG A 123 -11.73 12.20 -5.58
CA ARG A 123 -11.40 11.78 -4.22
C ARG A 123 -12.09 10.47 -3.83
N GLN A 124 -13.37 10.33 -4.15
CA GLN A 124 -14.11 9.10 -3.85
C GLN A 124 -13.57 7.90 -4.64
N MET A 125 -13.31 8.06 -5.94
CA MET A 125 -12.82 6.98 -6.80
C MET A 125 -11.39 6.57 -6.41
N SER A 126 -10.51 7.54 -6.19
CA SER A 126 -9.14 7.32 -5.72
C SER A 126 -9.12 6.64 -4.35
N GLY A 127 -9.96 7.10 -3.41
CA GLY A 127 -10.09 6.50 -2.08
C GLY A 127 -10.63 5.07 -2.13
N SER A 128 -11.57 4.77 -3.02
CA SER A 128 -12.09 3.40 -3.23
C SER A 128 -11.02 2.48 -3.78
N LEU A 129 -10.32 2.89 -4.84
CA LEU A 129 -9.23 2.12 -5.45
C LEU A 129 -8.11 1.85 -4.43
N ARG A 130 -7.68 2.90 -3.72
CA ARG A 130 -6.68 2.80 -2.65
C ARG A 130 -7.12 1.82 -1.56
N GLY A 131 -8.37 1.91 -1.10
CA GLY A 131 -8.93 1.01 -0.10
C GLY A 131 -8.91 -0.45 -0.54
N THR A 132 -9.23 -0.72 -1.81
CA THR A 132 -9.17 -2.07 -2.39
C THR A 132 -7.73 -2.59 -2.44
N LEU A 133 -6.78 -1.76 -2.90
CA LEU A 133 -5.35 -2.12 -2.92
C LEU A 133 -4.83 -2.46 -1.52
N LEU A 134 -5.10 -1.61 -0.52
CA LEU A 134 -4.66 -1.82 0.86
C LEU A 134 -5.30 -3.06 1.51
N ALA A 135 -6.56 -3.39 1.18
CA ALA A 135 -7.25 -4.56 1.71
C ALA A 135 -6.65 -5.88 1.22
N LEU A 136 -6.00 -5.88 0.06
CA LEU A 136 -5.33 -7.05 -0.50
C LEU A 136 -3.93 -7.28 0.08
N MET A 137 -3.31 -6.23 0.64
CA MET A 137 -1.95 -6.31 1.18
C MET A 137 -1.92 -6.91 2.58
N PRO A 138 -0.83 -7.60 2.95
CA PRO A 138 -0.57 -7.96 4.34
C PRO A 138 -0.60 -6.71 5.21
N GLN A 139 -1.31 -6.79 6.35
CA GLN A 139 -1.42 -5.64 7.25
C GLN A 139 -0.05 -5.31 7.85
N SER A 140 0.46 -4.10 7.58
CA SER A 140 1.62 -3.57 8.28
C SER A 140 1.22 -3.28 9.72
N SER A 141 1.95 -3.81 10.70
CA SER A 141 1.80 -3.38 12.08
C SER A 141 2.36 -1.95 12.22
N LEU A 142 1.68 -1.12 13.00
CA LEU A 142 2.28 0.14 13.45
C LEU A 142 3.47 -0.18 14.36
N PRO A 143 4.50 0.68 14.41
CA PRO A 143 5.64 0.46 15.29
C PRO A 143 5.21 0.49 16.76
N ASP A 144 5.80 -0.35 17.59
CA ASP A 144 5.54 -0.37 19.03
C ASP A 144 5.94 0.94 19.72
N HIS A 145 6.91 1.63 19.15
CA HIS A 145 7.49 2.86 19.70
C HIS A 145 7.72 3.89 18.59
N LEU A 146 7.66 5.16 18.98
CA LEU A 146 8.08 6.29 18.16
C LEU A 146 9.29 6.96 18.81
N LEU A 147 10.16 7.53 17.99
CA LEU A 147 11.30 8.30 18.46
C LEU A 147 10.85 9.56 19.22
N SER A 148 11.73 10.08 20.09
CA SER A 148 11.46 11.34 20.78
C SER A 148 11.31 12.50 19.79
N LYS A 149 10.50 13.52 20.12
CA LYS A 149 10.31 14.71 19.27
C LYS A 149 11.63 15.36 18.87
N ALA A 150 12.61 15.42 19.79
CA ALA A 150 13.91 16.03 19.52
C ALA A 150 14.71 15.20 18.51
N THR A 151 14.68 13.87 18.63
CA THR A 151 15.36 12.96 17.70
C THR A 151 14.75 13.04 16.30
N VAL A 152 13.41 12.98 16.21
CA VAL A 152 12.70 13.06 14.92
C VAL A 152 12.93 14.41 14.24
N LYS A 153 12.92 15.51 15.01
CA LYS A 153 13.21 16.84 14.46
C LYS A 153 14.63 16.88 13.88
N GLY A 154 15.64 16.37 14.58
CA GLY A 154 17.01 16.31 14.05
C GLY A 154 17.13 15.44 12.82
N LEU A 155 16.39 14.33 12.77
CA LEU A 155 16.32 13.46 11.60
C LEU A 155 15.67 14.17 10.40
N TYR A 156 14.56 14.87 10.61
CA TYR A 156 13.89 15.68 9.59
C TYR A 156 14.82 16.78 9.07
N GLU A 157 15.47 17.53 9.95
CA GLU A 157 16.40 18.60 9.58
C GLU A 157 17.56 18.09 8.71
N SER A 158 18.06 16.89 8.99
CA SER A 158 19.19 16.31 8.26
C SER A 158 18.82 15.62 6.95
N GLN A 159 17.62 15.07 6.82
CA GLN A 159 17.24 14.23 5.70
C GLN A 159 16.19 14.89 4.78
N CYS A 160 15.33 15.75 5.29
CA CYS A 160 14.12 16.21 4.59
C CYS A 160 14.12 17.72 4.33
N ALA A 161 14.66 18.53 5.25
CA ALA A 161 14.50 19.99 5.24
C ALA A 161 15.15 20.68 4.03
N SER A 162 16.15 20.07 3.39
CA SER A 162 16.78 20.63 2.19
C SER A 162 15.81 20.82 1.02
N CYS A 163 14.81 19.95 0.91
CA CYS A 163 13.74 20.03 -0.09
C CYS A 163 12.45 20.59 0.51
N HIS A 164 12.00 20.03 1.64
CA HIS A 164 10.70 20.37 2.24
C HIS A 164 10.69 21.60 3.14
N GLY A 165 11.85 22.24 3.37
CA GLY A 165 11.96 23.39 4.27
C GLY A 165 12.01 23.01 5.75
N ALA A 166 12.60 23.87 6.59
CA ALA A 166 12.76 23.61 8.03
C ALA A 166 11.43 23.53 8.77
N ALA A 167 10.41 24.24 8.29
CA ALA A 167 9.04 24.23 8.82
C ALA A 167 8.10 23.29 8.06
N GLY A 168 8.56 22.67 6.98
CA GLY A 168 7.77 21.76 6.16
C GLY A 168 6.92 22.44 5.09
N GLY A 169 7.22 23.68 4.73
CA GLY A 169 6.46 24.48 3.76
C GLY A 169 6.74 24.18 2.28
N GLY A 170 7.57 23.16 1.97
CA GLY A 170 7.99 22.89 0.59
C GLY A 170 8.99 23.91 0.04
N ASP A 171 9.56 24.76 0.91
CA ASP A 171 10.39 25.91 0.59
C ASP A 171 11.89 25.69 0.93
N GLY A 172 12.34 24.47 0.90
CA GLY A 172 13.75 24.13 1.13
C GLY A 172 14.66 24.74 0.08
N VAL A 173 15.96 24.82 0.39
CA VAL A 173 16.96 25.44 -0.48
C VAL A 173 17.08 24.79 -1.87
N MET A 174 16.61 23.54 -1.99
CA MET A 174 16.58 22.81 -3.26
C MET A 174 15.24 22.92 -3.99
N ALA A 175 14.17 23.41 -3.34
CA ALA A 175 12.81 23.38 -3.85
C ALA A 175 12.63 24.04 -5.21
N GLU A 176 13.25 25.20 -5.43
CA GLU A 176 13.14 25.94 -6.69
C GLU A 176 13.66 25.20 -7.94
N GLN A 177 14.44 24.13 -7.73
CA GLN A 177 15.07 23.35 -8.82
C GLN A 177 14.34 22.05 -9.06
N LEU A 178 13.28 21.76 -8.31
CA LEU A 178 12.57 20.48 -8.34
C LEU A 178 11.21 20.63 -9.02
N GLU A 179 10.93 19.68 -9.90
CA GLU A 179 9.65 19.52 -10.60
C GLU A 179 9.23 18.05 -10.48
N PRO A 180 8.08 17.72 -9.88
CA PRO A 180 7.18 18.65 -9.16
C PRO A 180 7.83 19.28 -7.91
N ALA A 181 7.25 20.39 -7.46
CA ALA A 181 7.69 21.08 -6.24
C ALA A 181 7.50 20.17 -5.01
N PRO A 182 8.39 20.25 -3.99
CA PRO A 182 8.24 19.50 -2.75
C PRO A 182 6.93 19.82 -2.02
N THR A 183 6.28 18.79 -1.49
CA THR A 183 5.02 18.94 -0.74
C THR A 183 5.14 19.94 0.42
N ASP A 184 4.18 20.86 0.49
CA ASP A 184 3.92 21.70 1.66
C ASP A 184 3.14 20.89 2.72
N PHE A 185 3.81 20.46 3.78
CA PHE A 185 3.21 19.76 4.92
C PHE A 185 2.46 20.67 5.88
N THR A 186 2.52 22.00 5.71
CA THR A 186 1.80 22.96 6.56
C THR A 186 0.37 23.20 6.09
N SER A 187 0.03 22.78 4.87
CA SER A 187 -1.32 22.85 4.32
C SER A 187 -2.28 21.91 5.04
N LYS A 188 -3.27 22.49 5.74
CA LYS A 188 -4.31 21.68 6.43
C LYS A 188 -5.18 20.89 5.48
N GLU A 189 -5.49 21.45 4.31
CA GLU A 189 -6.31 20.76 3.31
C GLU A 189 -5.60 19.47 2.83
N ARG A 190 -4.33 19.58 2.50
CA ARG A 190 -3.51 18.41 2.10
C ARG A 190 -3.39 17.41 3.24
N ALA A 191 -3.10 17.88 4.46
CA ALA A 191 -2.93 17.02 5.63
C ALA A 191 -4.19 16.21 5.99
N LEU A 192 -5.39 16.79 5.83
CA LEU A 192 -6.66 16.12 6.10
C LEU A 192 -6.98 15.02 5.06
N ASN A 193 -6.42 15.10 3.87
CA ASN A 193 -6.64 14.15 2.78
C ASN A 193 -5.48 13.13 2.63
N ARG A 194 -4.40 13.27 3.41
CA ARG A 194 -3.22 12.42 3.38
C ARG A 194 -3.21 11.46 4.57
N SER A 195 -3.01 10.17 4.34
CA SER A 195 -2.90 9.19 5.42
C SER A 195 -1.48 9.09 5.97
N LEU A 196 -1.35 8.67 7.24
CA LEU A 196 -0.04 8.37 7.83
C LEU A 196 0.67 7.21 7.11
N LEU A 197 -0.08 6.23 6.63
CA LEU A 197 0.48 5.13 5.84
C LEU A 197 1.02 5.64 4.50
N GLY A 198 0.31 6.52 3.80
CA GLY A 198 0.79 7.14 2.57
C GLY A 198 2.07 7.97 2.78
N LEU A 199 2.19 8.68 3.90
CA LEU A 199 3.43 9.38 4.26
C LEU A 199 4.58 8.40 4.56
N TYR A 200 4.29 7.32 5.30
CA TYR A 200 5.27 6.28 5.58
C TYR A 200 5.76 5.59 4.28
N ASP A 201 4.83 5.28 3.38
CA ASP A 201 5.15 4.64 2.10
C ASP A 201 5.98 5.57 1.20
N ALA A 202 5.65 6.87 1.15
CA ALA A 202 6.44 7.86 0.43
C ALA A 202 7.88 7.97 0.95
N ILE A 203 8.06 7.94 2.27
CA ILE A 203 9.40 7.93 2.88
C ILE A 203 10.13 6.61 2.60
N SER A 204 9.41 5.48 2.64
CA SER A 204 10.01 4.15 2.50
C SER A 204 10.42 3.82 1.08
N ASN A 205 9.60 4.21 0.10
CA ASN A 205 9.74 3.77 -1.29
C ASN A 205 10.14 4.91 -2.24
N GLY A 206 10.09 6.17 -1.78
CA GLY A 206 10.18 7.33 -2.67
C GLY A 206 8.89 7.55 -3.46
N ILE A 207 8.93 8.44 -4.42
CA ILE A 207 7.85 8.70 -5.38
C ILE A 207 8.47 8.66 -6.77
N ASP A 208 8.00 7.74 -7.62
CA ASP A 208 8.51 7.58 -8.97
C ASP A 208 8.32 8.86 -9.80
N ASP A 209 9.24 9.06 -10.70
CA ASP A 209 9.30 10.22 -11.61
C ASP A 209 9.41 11.58 -10.89
N THR A 210 9.80 11.57 -9.59
CA THR A 210 10.07 12.77 -8.78
C THR A 210 11.48 12.75 -8.17
N ALA A 211 11.87 13.87 -7.58
CA ALA A 211 13.14 13.97 -6.83
C ALA A 211 13.06 13.35 -5.41
N MET A 212 11.91 12.84 -4.97
CA MET A 212 11.72 12.24 -3.65
C MET A 212 12.29 10.81 -3.61
N PRO A 213 13.46 10.57 -2.98
CA PRO A 213 14.08 9.25 -2.98
C PRO A 213 13.48 8.33 -1.91
N ALA A 214 13.72 7.03 -2.05
CA ALA A 214 13.47 6.06 -1.00
C ALA A 214 14.52 6.17 0.12
N PHE A 215 14.08 6.29 1.37
CA PHE A 215 14.95 6.36 2.56
C PHE A 215 15.17 4.97 3.18
N THR A 216 15.65 4.04 2.37
CA THR A 216 15.87 2.63 2.78
C THR A 216 16.94 2.46 3.85
N GLN A 217 17.83 3.45 4.03
CA GLN A 217 18.86 3.47 5.07
C GLN A 217 18.29 3.76 6.47
N LEU A 218 17.06 4.31 6.55
CA LEU A 218 16.38 4.55 7.82
C LEU A 218 15.70 3.28 8.32
N THR A 219 15.67 3.10 9.63
CA THR A 219 14.90 2.02 10.26
C THR A 219 13.40 2.23 10.08
N GLU A 220 12.61 1.18 10.24
CA GLU A 220 11.15 1.28 10.19
C GLU A 220 10.60 2.26 11.23
N GLU A 221 11.13 2.23 12.47
CA GLU A 221 10.77 3.16 13.54
C GLU A 221 11.07 4.62 13.17
N GLU A 222 12.22 4.88 12.53
CA GLU A 222 12.59 6.23 12.04
C GLU A 222 11.63 6.71 10.96
N ARG A 223 11.30 5.87 9.98
CA ARG A 223 10.37 6.24 8.91
C ARG A 223 8.95 6.50 9.42
N TRP A 224 8.44 5.64 10.33
CA TRP A 224 7.15 5.90 10.97
C TRP A 224 7.17 7.18 11.80
N SER A 225 8.23 7.41 12.56
CA SER A 225 8.38 8.63 13.37
C SER A 225 8.39 9.89 12.50
N LEU A 226 9.05 9.85 11.34
CA LEU A 226 9.01 10.93 10.35
C LEU A 226 7.60 11.10 9.76
N ALA A 227 6.90 10.03 9.40
CA ALA A 227 5.53 10.10 8.88
C ALA A 227 4.58 10.78 9.87
N PHE A 228 4.65 10.43 11.16
CA PHE A 228 3.90 11.11 12.23
C PHE A 228 4.33 12.57 12.39
N HIS A 229 5.62 12.87 12.29
CA HIS A 229 6.13 14.24 12.40
C HIS A 229 5.59 15.14 11.29
N VAL A 230 5.77 14.74 10.02
CA VAL A 230 5.33 15.55 8.87
C VAL A 230 3.81 15.62 8.78
N GLY A 231 3.09 14.52 9.10
CA GLY A 231 1.63 14.52 9.16
C GLY A 231 1.05 15.44 10.22
N GLY A 232 1.84 15.76 11.25
CA GLY A 232 1.45 16.69 12.32
C GLY A 232 1.77 18.16 12.06
N LEU A 233 2.60 18.50 11.05
CA LEU A 233 3.09 19.87 10.86
C LEU A 233 1.96 20.87 10.59
N ALA A 234 0.96 20.51 9.81
CA ALA A 234 -0.20 21.35 9.51
C ALA A 234 -1.02 21.77 10.74
N PHE A 235 -0.89 21.04 11.86
CA PHE A 235 -1.69 21.23 13.07
C PHE A 235 -0.90 21.90 14.20
N GLN A 236 0.37 22.19 14.00
CA GLN A 236 1.24 22.83 15.02
C GLN A 236 1.05 24.33 15.12
N SER A 237 0.52 24.99 14.09
CA SER A 237 0.29 26.45 14.07
C SER A 237 -1.00 26.81 14.83
N GLY A 238 -1.01 26.68 16.17
CA GLY A 238 -2.15 27.12 16.96
C GLY A 238 -2.40 26.45 18.30
N SER A 239 -1.49 25.64 18.80
CA SER A 239 -1.66 24.98 20.10
C SER A 239 -0.38 25.06 20.92
N GLU A 240 -0.18 26.21 21.59
CA GLU A 240 0.21 26.11 23.00
C GLU A 240 -1.02 25.52 23.72
N VAL A 241 -1.15 24.18 23.64
CA VAL A 241 -2.05 23.48 24.56
C VAL A 241 -1.34 23.45 25.91
N THR A 242 -1.57 24.47 26.71
CA THR A 242 -1.55 24.34 28.16
C THR A 242 -2.73 23.41 28.52
N GLY A 243 -2.56 22.14 28.37
CA GLY A 243 -3.57 21.12 28.61
C GLY A 243 -2.92 19.93 29.31
N GLU A 244 -3.09 19.92 30.62
CA GLU A 244 -2.92 18.77 31.50
C GLU A 244 -3.54 17.54 30.86
N ALA A 245 -2.74 16.48 30.70
CA ALA A 245 -3.23 15.20 30.14
C ALA A 245 -4.41 14.71 30.95
N PRO A 246 -5.53 14.28 30.33
CA PRO A 246 -6.61 13.67 31.08
C PRO A 246 -6.09 12.39 31.74
N SER A 247 -6.16 12.36 33.08
CA SER A 247 -5.87 11.16 33.87
C SER A 247 -6.94 10.12 33.53
N VAL A 248 -6.56 9.09 32.79
CA VAL A 248 -7.39 7.90 32.60
C VAL A 248 -7.32 7.13 33.92
N THR A 249 -8.38 7.25 34.72
CA THR A 249 -8.60 6.33 35.86
C THR A 249 -9.18 5.04 35.30
N LEU A 250 -8.47 3.92 35.55
CA LEU A 250 -8.94 2.56 35.25
C LEU A 250 -10.14 2.16 36.09
#